data_5bc2a94418f8ce1edbf0a8f058f8a59d
#
_entry.id   5bc2a94418f8ce1edbf0a8f058f8a59d
#
_cell.length_a   1.000
_cell.length_b   1.000
_cell.length_c   1.000
_cell.angle_alpha   90.00
_cell.angle_beta   90.00
_cell.angle_gamma   90.00
#
_symmetry.space_group_name_H-M   'P 1'
#
loop_
_entity.id
_entity.type
_entity.pdbx_description
1 polymer ?
#
loop_
_entity_poly.entity_id
_entity_poly.type
_entity_poly.pdbx_seq_one_letter_code
_entity_poly.pdbx_strand_id
1 'polypeptide(L)'
;MTDYVELQVLTHFSLLRGASSPEELFAAAALLGYPSIGVSDIGTVAGVVRAWEAQKATGVRSIAGTRVNLSCGRQLLLYPTNRPAWSRLTRLLTVGKKRAGKGGCLLHWHDLEPWSEGMIAILLPVEPD
;
A
#
# COMPACT_ATOMS: atom_id res chain seq x y z
N MET A 1 -7.20 3.97 25.22
CA MET A 1 -6.37 3.45 24.12
C MET A 1 -7.28 3.01 22.97
N THR A 2 -6.97 3.41 21.76
CA THR A 2 -7.78 3.02 20.61
C THR A 2 -7.19 1.77 19.93
N ASP A 3 -8.10 0.87 19.48
CA ASP A 3 -7.72 -0.31 18.71
C ASP A 3 -7.85 -0.07 17.20
N TYR A 4 -8.11 1.18 16.83
CA TYR A 4 -8.26 1.54 15.42
C TYR A 4 -6.93 1.43 14.66
N VAL A 5 -6.99 0.86 13.47
CA VAL A 5 -5.85 0.77 12.56
C VAL A 5 -6.25 1.39 11.21
N GLU A 6 -5.50 2.39 10.77
CA GLU A 6 -5.71 2.99 9.46
C GLU A 6 -4.94 2.19 8.40
N LEU A 7 -5.66 1.63 7.43
CA LEU A 7 -5.08 0.75 6.41
C LEU A 7 -4.87 1.42 5.05
N GLN A 8 -5.26 2.68 4.89
CA GLN A 8 -5.20 3.37 3.59
C GLN A 8 -4.32 4.61 3.61
N VAL A 9 -3.22 4.57 4.36
CA VAL A 9 -2.34 5.74 4.44
C VAL A 9 -1.49 5.85 3.18
N LEU A 10 -1.52 7.03 2.55
CA LEU A 10 -0.67 7.36 1.40
C LEU A 10 0.47 8.26 1.86
N THR A 11 1.67 7.98 1.38
CA THR A 11 2.84 8.83 1.66
C THR A 11 3.10 9.76 0.47
N HIS A 12 4.10 10.63 0.60
CA HIS A 12 4.52 11.51 -0.49
C HIS A 12 5.13 10.76 -1.68
N PHE A 13 5.37 9.45 -1.53
CA PHE A 13 5.75 8.60 -2.66
C PHE A 13 4.57 8.32 -3.61
N SER A 14 3.33 8.59 -3.17
CA SER A 14 2.16 8.59 -4.04
C SER A 14 1.97 9.99 -4.60
N LEU A 15 2.61 10.28 -5.71
CA LEU A 15 2.62 11.61 -6.32
C LEU A 15 1.21 12.17 -6.49
N LEU A 16 1.02 13.44 -6.14
CA LEU A 16 -0.24 14.18 -6.25
C LEU A 16 -1.35 13.75 -5.27
N ARG A 17 -1.14 12.69 -4.50
CA ARG A 17 -2.16 12.17 -3.58
C ARG A 17 -1.73 12.20 -2.12
N GLY A 18 -0.45 11.90 -1.85
CA GLY A 18 0.09 11.92 -0.50
C GLY A 18 1.07 13.06 -0.33
N ALA A 19 0.90 13.90 0.68
CA ALA A 19 1.74 15.05 0.95
C ALA A 19 2.70 14.85 2.12
N SER A 20 2.41 13.88 3.00
CA SER A 20 3.20 13.65 4.21
C SER A 20 4.24 12.55 4.04
N SER A 21 5.39 12.72 4.67
CA SER A 21 6.41 11.67 4.70
C SER A 21 5.98 10.53 5.63
N PRO A 22 6.55 9.33 5.47
CA PRO A 22 6.28 8.24 6.42
C PRO A 22 6.57 8.64 7.86
N GLU A 23 7.65 9.39 8.11
CA GLU A 23 8.01 9.84 9.46
C GLU A 23 6.92 10.71 10.07
N GLU A 24 6.35 11.63 9.30
CA GLU A 24 5.27 12.51 9.75
C GLU A 24 4.00 11.72 10.07
N LEU A 25 3.66 10.75 9.22
CA LEU A 25 2.47 9.92 9.40
C LEU A 25 2.58 9.04 10.65
N PHE A 26 3.75 8.45 10.88
CA PHE A 26 3.97 7.62 12.06
C PHE A 26 3.99 8.44 13.34
N ALA A 27 4.56 9.64 13.31
CA ALA A 27 4.53 10.54 14.47
C ALA A 27 3.09 10.94 14.82
N ALA A 28 2.28 11.26 13.80
CA ALA A 28 0.87 11.59 14.02
C ALA A 28 0.09 10.40 14.59
N ALA A 29 0.33 9.19 14.06
CA ALA A 29 -0.30 7.97 14.56
C ALA A 29 0.06 7.71 16.03
N ALA A 30 1.32 7.92 16.40
CA ALA A 30 1.76 7.77 17.79
C ALA A 30 1.04 8.76 18.72
N LEU A 31 0.89 10.00 18.29
CA LEU A 31 0.16 11.01 19.06
C LEU A 31 -1.33 10.68 19.23
N LEU A 32 -1.93 10.04 18.20
CA LEU A 32 -3.33 9.64 18.25
C LEU A 32 -3.54 8.31 18.98
N GLY A 33 -2.47 7.62 19.36
CA GLY A 33 -2.56 6.36 20.08
C GLY A 33 -2.86 5.16 19.20
N TYR A 34 -2.62 5.25 17.89
CA TYR A 34 -2.83 4.12 16.99
C TYR A 34 -1.70 3.10 17.16
N PRO A 35 -2.01 1.80 17.36
CA PRO A 35 -0.98 0.78 17.51
C PRO A 35 -0.29 0.42 16.20
N SER A 36 -0.98 0.61 15.07
CA SER A 36 -0.49 0.23 13.74
C SER A 36 -1.08 1.15 12.69
N ILE A 37 -0.38 1.34 11.59
CA ILE A 37 -0.94 1.95 10.38
C ILE A 37 -0.52 1.15 9.15
N GLY A 38 -1.41 1.07 8.17
CA GLY A 38 -1.15 0.42 6.89
C GLY A 38 -0.80 1.42 5.82
N VAL A 39 0.44 1.41 5.34
CA VAL A 39 0.90 2.29 4.27
C VAL A 39 0.61 1.61 2.94
N SER A 40 -0.22 2.25 2.11
CA SER A 40 -0.71 1.68 0.85
C SER A 40 -0.60 2.69 -0.30
N ASP A 41 0.64 3.00 -0.70
CA ASP A 41 0.88 3.91 -1.82
C ASP A 41 0.42 3.29 -3.14
N ILE A 42 0.03 4.16 -4.09
CA ILE A 42 -0.57 3.73 -5.35
C ILE A 42 0.48 3.17 -6.29
N GLY A 43 0.35 1.87 -6.63
CA GLY A 43 1.20 1.20 -7.61
C GLY A 43 2.67 1.12 -7.25
N THR A 44 3.03 1.35 -5.98
CA THR A 44 4.42 1.36 -5.54
C THR A 44 4.55 0.90 -4.09
N VAL A 45 5.72 0.40 -3.74
CA VAL A 45 6.10 0.08 -2.37
C VAL A 45 7.32 0.91 -1.93
N ALA A 46 7.58 2.01 -2.62
CA ALA A 46 8.77 2.84 -2.37
C ALA A 46 8.84 3.40 -0.94
N GLY A 47 7.70 3.62 -0.29
CA GLY A 47 7.67 4.13 1.08
C GLY A 47 7.94 3.11 2.18
N VAL A 48 8.04 1.82 1.84
CA VAL A 48 8.09 0.74 2.83
C VAL A 48 9.33 0.80 3.72
N VAL A 49 10.50 1.06 3.16
CA VAL A 49 11.75 1.10 3.94
C VAL A 49 11.72 2.23 4.97
N ARG A 50 11.28 3.42 4.57
CA ARG A 50 11.19 4.57 5.48
C ARG A 50 10.09 4.37 6.51
N ALA A 51 8.99 3.71 6.13
CA ALA A 51 7.93 3.36 7.07
C ALA A 51 8.45 2.38 8.13
N TRP A 52 9.26 1.42 7.74
CA TRP A 52 9.86 0.47 8.66
C TRP A 52 10.80 1.15 9.65
N GLU A 53 11.60 2.10 9.19
CA GLU A 53 12.44 2.91 10.07
C GLU A 53 11.62 3.77 11.03
N ALA A 54 10.53 4.34 10.54
CA ALA A 54 9.61 5.13 11.37
C ALA A 54 8.93 4.26 12.44
N GLN A 55 8.65 3.00 12.14
CA GLN A 55 8.14 2.05 13.12
C GLN A 55 9.11 1.91 14.29
N LYS A 56 10.41 1.78 14.00
CA LYS A 56 11.44 1.66 15.05
C LYS A 56 11.49 2.92 15.91
N ALA A 57 11.33 4.09 15.32
CA ALA A 57 11.42 5.35 16.03
C ALA A 57 10.18 5.65 16.89
N THR A 58 9.00 5.24 16.47
CA THR A 58 7.72 5.62 17.09
C THR A 58 7.05 4.49 17.87
N GLY A 59 7.41 3.23 17.61
CA GLY A 59 6.71 2.08 18.17
C GLY A 59 5.39 1.75 17.49
N VAL A 60 4.97 2.54 16.50
CA VAL A 60 3.76 2.26 15.71
C VAL A 60 4.10 1.22 14.66
N ARG A 61 3.37 0.10 14.67
CA ARG A 61 3.62 -1.00 13.74
C ARG A 61 3.27 -0.61 12.29
N SER A 62 4.19 -0.88 11.37
CA SER A 62 3.96 -0.67 9.94
C SER A 62 3.37 -1.92 9.30
N ILE A 63 2.25 -1.76 8.61
CA ILE A 63 1.64 -2.80 7.79
C ILE A 63 1.89 -2.36 6.35
N ALA A 64 2.75 -3.10 5.65
CA ALA A 64 3.20 -2.70 4.32
C ALA A 64 2.33 -3.30 3.23
N GLY A 65 1.91 -2.47 2.29
CA GLY A 65 1.10 -2.89 1.16
C GLY A 65 1.10 -1.85 0.06
N THR A 66 0.18 -2.01 -0.87
CA THR A 66 0.02 -1.07 -1.99
C THR A 66 -1.43 -1.00 -2.41
N ARG A 67 -1.80 0.13 -3.02
CA ARG A 67 -3.09 0.29 -3.68
C ARG A 67 -2.86 0.12 -5.17
N VAL A 68 -3.68 -0.70 -5.82
CA VAL A 68 -3.62 -0.87 -7.26
C VAL A 68 -4.93 -0.43 -7.90
N ASN A 69 -4.81 0.23 -9.05
CA ASN A 69 -5.95 0.62 -9.89
C ASN A 69 -6.06 -0.39 -11.01
N LEU A 70 -7.19 -1.07 -11.10
CA LEU A 70 -7.45 -2.03 -12.16
C LEU A 70 -8.01 -1.34 -13.39
N SER A 71 -7.79 -1.92 -14.56
CA SER A 71 -8.28 -1.38 -15.84
C SER A 71 -9.80 -1.23 -15.88
N CYS A 72 -10.53 -2.01 -15.07
CA CYS A 72 -11.99 -1.92 -14.97
C CYS A 72 -12.48 -0.78 -14.07
N GLY A 73 -11.59 0.02 -13.48
CA GLY A 73 -11.94 1.12 -12.59
C GLY A 73 -11.99 0.77 -11.11
N ARG A 74 -11.84 -0.49 -10.77
CA ARG A 74 -11.81 -0.93 -9.37
C ARG A 74 -10.44 -0.68 -8.74
N GLN A 75 -10.44 -0.46 -7.44
CA GLN A 75 -9.21 -0.28 -6.65
C GLN A 75 -9.12 -1.35 -5.58
N LEU A 76 -7.93 -1.88 -5.37
CA LEU A 76 -7.65 -2.88 -4.35
C LEU A 76 -6.49 -2.43 -3.47
N LEU A 77 -6.58 -2.74 -2.18
CA LEU A 77 -5.44 -2.73 -1.29
C LEU A 77 -4.88 -4.15 -1.23
N LEU A 78 -3.58 -4.30 -1.41
CA LEU A 78 -2.90 -5.60 -1.37
C LEU A 78 -1.84 -5.58 -0.26
N TYR A 79 -1.95 -6.53 0.67
CA TYR A 79 -1.02 -6.67 1.79
C TYR A 79 -0.42 -8.07 1.79
N PRO A 80 0.87 -8.22 1.44
CA PRO A 80 1.53 -9.53 1.52
C PRO A 80 1.70 -9.97 2.97
N THR A 81 1.43 -11.23 3.27
CA THR A 81 1.49 -11.77 4.62
C THR A 81 2.79 -12.49 4.94
N ASN A 82 3.63 -12.75 3.94
CA ASN A 82 4.90 -13.44 4.11
C ASN A 82 5.88 -13.04 3.00
N ARG A 83 7.13 -13.51 3.08
CA ARG A 83 8.16 -13.19 2.07
C ARG A 83 7.81 -13.63 0.66
N PRO A 84 7.33 -14.87 0.44
CA PRO A 84 6.92 -15.27 -0.92
C PRO A 84 5.83 -14.39 -1.50
N ALA A 85 4.84 -13.98 -0.69
CA ALA A 85 3.79 -13.07 -1.13
C ALA A 85 4.35 -11.69 -1.45
N TRP A 86 5.33 -11.22 -0.70
CA TRP A 86 6.03 -9.96 -0.97
C TRP A 86 6.70 -9.99 -2.35
N SER A 87 7.38 -11.10 -2.67
CA SER A 87 8.00 -11.28 -3.98
C SER A 87 6.96 -11.31 -5.10
N ARG A 88 5.80 -11.95 -4.86
CA ARG A 88 4.69 -11.96 -5.83
C ARG A 88 4.16 -10.55 -6.06
N LEU A 89 4.01 -9.74 -5.01
CA LEU A 89 3.55 -8.37 -5.14
C LEU A 89 4.50 -7.53 -6.00
N THR A 90 5.79 -7.61 -5.74
CA THR A 90 6.76 -6.84 -6.52
C THR A 90 6.78 -7.26 -7.99
N ARG A 91 6.61 -8.55 -8.27
CA ARG A 91 6.51 -9.05 -9.65
C ARG A 91 5.22 -8.58 -10.33
N LEU A 92 4.10 -8.60 -9.60
CA LEU A 92 2.84 -8.10 -10.11
C LEU A 92 2.94 -6.61 -10.48
N LEU A 93 3.52 -5.81 -9.62
CA LEU A 93 3.74 -4.38 -9.90
C LEU A 93 4.66 -4.18 -11.11
N THR A 94 5.68 -5.03 -11.26
CA THR A 94 6.57 -4.97 -12.42
C THR A 94 5.82 -5.23 -13.72
N VAL A 95 4.91 -6.22 -13.73
CA VAL A 95 4.05 -6.50 -14.89
C VAL A 95 3.22 -5.26 -15.25
N GLY A 96 2.59 -4.65 -14.25
CA GLY A 96 1.77 -3.47 -14.48
C GLY A 96 2.56 -2.27 -14.99
N LYS A 97 3.75 -2.06 -14.46
CA LYS A 97 4.62 -0.95 -14.88
C LYS A 97 5.15 -1.13 -16.30
N LYS A 98 5.54 -2.35 -16.65
CA LYS A 98 5.99 -2.65 -18.02
C LYS A 98 4.87 -2.43 -19.03
N ARG A 99 3.65 -2.82 -18.68
CA ARG A 99 2.49 -2.68 -19.57
C ARG A 99 2.11 -1.22 -19.78
N ALA A 100 2.12 -0.41 -18.71
CA ALA A 100 1.70 0.99 -18.75
C ALA A 100 2.77 1.94 -19.29
N GLY A 101 4.03 1.55 -19.21
CA GLY A 101 5.14 2.43 -19.55
C GLY A 101 5.53 3.35 -18.41
N LYS A 102 6.29 4.40 -18.73
CA LYS A 102 6.88 5.29 -17.73
C LYS A 102 5.81 5.99 -16.88
N GLY A 103 5.97 5.88 -15.57
CA GLY A 103 5.13 6.60 -14.62
C GLY A 103 3.77 5.97 -14.33
N GLY A 104 3.44 4.86 -14.99
CA GLY A 104 2.15 4.20 -14.80
C GLY A 104 2.25 2.78 -14.24
N CYS A 105 1.09 2.22 -13.94
CA CYS A 105 0.97 0.82 -13.56
C CYS A 105 -0.40 0.35 -14.02
N LEU A 106 -0.44 -0.54 -15.01
CA LEU A 106 -1.69 -1.04 -15.59
C LEU A 106 -1.85 -2.53 -15.26
N LEU A 107 -2.86 -2.83 -14.46
CA LEU A 107 -3.19 -4.19 -14.08
C LEU A 107 -4.63 -4.50 -14.45
N HIS A 108 -4.86 -5.75 -14.87
CA HIS A 108 -6.18 -6.29 -15.11
C HIS A 108 -6.56 -7.23 -13.99
N TRP A 109 -7.85 -7.47 -13.83
CA TRP A 109 -8.34 -8.37 -12.79
C TRP A 109 -7.70 -9.76 -12.88
N HIS A 110 -7.55 -10.28 -14.10
CA HIS A 110 -6.95 -11.62 -14.31
C HIS A 110 -5.45 -11.69 -13.98
N ASP A 111 -4.75 -10.56 -13.92
CA ASP A 111 -3.33 -10.55 -13.54
C ASP A 111 -3.13 -10.94 -12.07
N LEU A 112 -4.15 -10.73 -11.25
CA LEU A 112 -4.06 -10.98 -9.82
C LEU A 112 -4.04 -12.48 -9.49
N GLU A 113 -4.71 -13.29 -10.29
CA GLU A 113 -4.90 -14.70 -10.00
C GLU A 113 -3.59 -15.46 -9.74
N PRO A 114 -2.56 -15.40 -10.63
CA PRO A 114 -1.31 -16.11 -10.39
C PRO A 114 -0.46 -15.52 -9.26
N TRP A 115 -0.70 -14.28 -8.86
CA TRP A 115 0.17 -13.58 -7.90
C TRP A 115 -0.49 -13.31 -6.56
N SER A 116 -1.72 -13.79 -6.33
CA SER A 116 -2.49 -13.44 -5.14
C SER A 116 -2.27 -14.34 -3.93
N GLU A 117 -1.59 -15.46 -4.08
CA GLU A 117 -1.38 -16.36 -2.96
C GLU A 117 -0.59 -15.69 -1.83
N GLY A 118 -1.09 -15.84 -0.61
CA GLY A 118 -0.47 -15.24 0.57
C GLY A 118 -0.75 -13.74 0.74
N MET A 119 -1.66 -13.17 -0.05
CA MET A 119 -2.04 -11.77 0.07
C MET A 119 -3.41 -11.59 0.71
N ILE A 120 -3.53 -10.52 1.48
CA ILE A 120 -4.83 -10.00 1.90
C ILE A 120 -5.20 -8.92 0.89
N ALA A 121 -6.36 -9.09 0.24
CA ALA A 121 -6.86 -8.13 -0.74
C ALA A 121 -8.14 -7.49 -0.21
N ILE A 122 -8.19 -6.16 -0.22
CA ILE A 122 -9.36 -5.41 0.20
C ILE A 122 -9.88 -4.63 -1.01
N LEU A 123 -11.11 -4.96 -1.44
CA LEU A 123 -11.77 -4.22 -2.52
C LEU A 123 -12.30 -2.91 -1.96
N LEU A 124 -11.88 -1.80 -2.54
CA LEU A 124 -12.36 -0.50 -2.10
C LEU A 124 -13.71 -0.18 -2.75
N PRO A 125 -14.59 0.52 -2.02
CA PRO A 125 -15.87 0.93 -2.60
C PRO A 125 -15.64 1.90 -3.75
N VAL A 126 -16.55 1.83 -4.74
CA VAL A 126 -16.56 2.78 -5.85
C VAL A 126 -17.18 4.08 -5.32
N GLU A 127 -16.46 5.19 -5.48
CA GLU A 127 -16.99 6.48 -5.07
C GLU A 127 -18.13 6.89 -6.01
N PRO A 128 -19.25 7.35 -5.48
CA PRO A 128 -20.31 7.88 -6.34
C PRO A 128 -19.84 9.15 -7.03
N ASP A 129 -20.24 9.31 -8.27
CA ASP A 129 -19.93 10.50 -9.07
C ASP A 129 -20.62 11.76 -8.53
#